data_ac65310e9f0e459f3615d13cb2d83d90
#
_entry.id   ac65310e9f0e459f3615d13cb2d83d90
#
_cell.length_a   1.000
_cell.length_b   1.000
_cell.length_c   1.000
_cell.angle_alpha   90.00
_cell.angle_beta   90.00
_cell.angle_gamma   90.00
#
_symmetry.space_group_name_H-M   'P 1'
#
loop_
_entity.id
_entity.type
_entity.pdbx_description
1 polymer ?
#
loop_
_entity_poly.entity_id
_entity_poly.type
_entity_poly.pdbx_seq_one_letter_code
_entity_poly.pdbx_strand_id
1 'polypeptide(L)'
;MLDNSAIRQMPYSIEAEQAILGTLITDPEKFDEIPFLKADDFYLEQHRAIYDSLSRMLQVNRKVDLVTLLDELAKLDVSKETDSTKYIKLLVESAAYSKNIVEHANIVRDKAVLRNLIDVSKEISEDAYSASEDIDVIVDRAEQKIFEISNNKYTANFSHISEAIKEDFELLERRANDPESLEGINTHYKELDELVRMGPGDLVIVGARPGMGKTSFCMNIAANVAKTPRKDGTMPEVAIFSLEMTRQQLAERLLSSEALVESNSLLKGRLNAEAWKKLADAASRLSSTQLLIDENPNISVSEMKAKLRRLKNLGLVVIDYLQLMRSDRKIDNQVLLIADITRNLKLMAKSLGVPIILCSQLRRDSNKNDSKIPQLSDLRDSGAIEQDADVVIFLHRDDYGKYDEEEKGDGIPMAKAVVAKNRHGATGHVDFSWYGANFKFVAVERRYGE
;
A
#
# COMPACT_ATOMS: atom_id res chain seq x y z
N MET A 1 -42.07 1.30 24.03
CA MET A 1 -40.73 1.03 24.54
C MET A 1 -40.67 -0.47 24.79
N LEU A 2 -40.17 -1.24 23.83
CA LEU A 2 -40.04 -2.68 23.97
C LEU A 2 -38.58 -2.93 24.44
N ASP A 3 -38.48 -3.25 25.71
CA ASP A 3 -37.27 -3.69 26.36
C ASP A 3 -36.92 -5.12 25.80
N ASN A 4 -36.16 -5.18 24.75
CA ASN A 4 -35.72 -6.41 24.14
C ASN A 4 -34.23 -6.64 24.48
N SER A 5 -33.91 -6.68 25.77
CA SER A 5 -32.64 -7.17 26.30
C SER A 5 -32.59 -8.71 26.19
N ALA A 6 -32.72 -9.21 24.97
CA ALA A 6 -32.30 -10.58 24.70
C ALA A 6 -30.79 -10.61 25.03
N ILE A 7 -30.41 -11.36 26.06
CA ILE A 7 -29.02 -11.63 26.40
C ILE A 7 -28.37 -12.20 25.14
N ARG A 8 -27.66 -11.34 24.39
CA ARG A 8 -26.94 -11.74 23.17
C ARG A 8 -25.79 -12.64 23.61
N GLN A 9 -25.89 -13.91 23.29
CA GLN A 9 -24.86 -14.89 23.59
C GLN A 9 -23.64 -14.62 22.73
N MET A 10 -22.43 -14.68 23.34
CA MET A 10 -21.17 -14.52 22.59
C MET A 10 -21.03 -15.60 21.52
N PRO A 11 -20.47 -15.32 20.35
CA PRO A 11 -20.24 -16.30 19.30
C PRO A 11 -19.25 -17.39 19.74
N TYR A 12 -19.65 -18.68 19.66
CA TYR A 12 -18.82 -19.84 19.95
C TYR A 12 -19.26 -21.07 19.14
N SER A 13 -18.44 -22.12 19.12
CA SER A 13 -18.80 -23.48 18.69
C SER A 13 -18.06 -24.47 19.56
N ILE A 14 -18.77 -25.00 20.54
CA ILE A 14 -18.21 -26.01 21.47
C ILE A 14 -17.84 -27.29 20.72
N GLU A 15 -18.64 -27.69 19.73
CA GLU A 15 -18.43 -28.90 18.94
C GLU A 15 -17.09 -28.78 18.15
N ALA A 16 -16.80 -27.62 17.54
CA ALA A 16 -15.55 -27.42 16.84
C ALA A 16 -14.34 -27.40 17.80
N GLU A 17 -14.49 -26.76 18.96
CA GLU A 17 -13.44 -26.75 19.99
C GLU A 17 -13.13 -28.14 20.49
N GLN A 18 -14.16 -28.96 20.80
CA GLN A 18 -14.01 -30.34 21.24
C GLN A 18 -13.37 -31.22 20.16
N ALA A 19 -13.79 -31.06 18.91
CA ALA A 19 -13.22 -31.78 17.78
C ALA A 19 -11.71 -31.51 17.60
N ILE A 20 -11.28 -30.24 17.74
CA ILE A 20 -9.87 -29.86 17.67
C ILE A 20 -9.09 -30.51 18.82
N LEU A 21 -9.53 -30.31 20.07
CA LEU A 21 -8.84 -30.81 21.24
C LEU A 21 -8.74 -32.32 21.24
N GLY A 22 -9.84 -33.00 20.90
CA GLY A 22 -9.87 -34.47 20.79
C GLY A 22 -8.91 -34.98 19.71
N THR A 23 -8.84 -34.30 18.57
CA THR A 23 -7.91 -34.64 17.48
C THR A 23 -6.46 -34.46 17.93
N LEU A 24 -6.11 -33.34 18.59
CA LEU A 24 -4.76 -33.09 19.07
C LEU A 24 -4.31 -34.06 20.18
N ILE A 25 -5.21 -34.55 20.99
CA ILE A 25 -4.91 -35.58 22.01
C ILE A 25 -4.60 -36.93 21.37
N THR A 26 -5.30 -37.27 20.28
CA THR A 26 -5.14 -38.57 19.59
C THR A 26 -4.02 -38.53 18.53
N ASP A 27 -3.84 -37.42 17.87
CA ASP A 27 -2.87 -37.21 16.81
C ASP A 27 -2.20 -35.83 16.98
N PRO A 28 -1.18 -35.75 17.87
CA PRO A 28 -0.50 -34.49 18.16
C PRO A 28 0.22 -33.84 16.96
N GLU A 29 0.59 -34.63 15.92
CA GLU A 29 1.28 -34.12 14.71
C GLU A 29 0.40 -33.14 13.94
N LYS A 30 -0.92 -33.24 14.09
CA LYS A 30 -1.88 -32.30 13.48
C LYS A 30 -1.86 -30.90 14.07
N PHE A 31 -1.10 -30.66 15.11
CA PHE A 31 -0.87 -29.32 15.65
C PHE A 31 -0.21 -28.41 14.59
N ASP A 32 0.67 -28.96 13.78
CA ASP A 32 1.37 -28.24 12.72
C ASP A 32 0.45 -27.85 11.55
N GLU A 33 -0.74 -28.44 11.43
CA GLU A 33 -1.74 -28.05 10.42
C GLU A 33 -2.53 -26.78 10.82
N ILE A 34 -2.50 -26.37 12.10
CA ILE A 34 -3.27 -25.25 12.64
C ILE A 34 -2.42 -24.21 13.40
N PRO A 35 -1.27 -23.78 12.85
CA PRO A 35 -0.32 -22.88 13.53
C PRO A 35 -0.90 -21.49 13.81
N PHE A 36 -2.01 -21.15 13.16
CA PHE A 36 -2.70 -19.87 13.30
C PHE A 36 -3.65 -19.81 14.53
N LEU A 37 -3.99 -20.94 15.12
CA LEU A 37 -4.91 -21.03 16.27
C LEU A 37 -4.16 -20.75 17.56
N LYS A 38 -4.78 -19.99 18.47
CA LYS A 38 -4.24 -19.65 19.77
C LYS A 38 -5.17 -20.13 20.89
N ALA A 39 -4.64 -20.29 22.11
CA ALA A 39 -5.44 -20.66 23.27
C ALA A 39 -6.58 -19.65 23.52
N ASP A 40 -6.35 -18.36 23.31
CA ASP A 40 -7.36 -17.30 23.50
C ASP A 40 -8.50 -17.35 22.48
N ASP A 41 -8.34 -18.11 21.38
CA ASP A 41 -9.38 -18.29 20.39
C ASP A 41 -10.51 -19.22 20.88
N PHE A 42 -10.26 -20.04 21.90
CA PHE A 42 -11.26 -20.90 22.50
C PHE A 42 -12.20 -20.13 23.43
N TYR A 43 -13.47 -20.48 23.42
CA TYR A 43 -14.49 -19.83 24.23
C TYR A 43 -14.45 -20.32 25.68
N LEU A 44 -14.41 -21.65 25.89
CA LEU A 44 -14.39 -22.21 27.22
C LEU A 44 -12.99 -22.13 27.85
N GLU A 45 -12.92 -21.63 29.07
CA GLU A 45 -11.67 -21.52 29.83
C GLU A 45 -10.97 -22.87 30.00
N GLN A 46 -11.74 -23.93 30.20
CA GLN A 46 -11.23 -25.28 30.23
C GLN A 46 -10.58 -25.71 28.91
N HIS A 47 -11.15 -25.34 27.75
CA HIS A 47 -10.57 -25.63 26.46
C HIS A 47 -9.28 -24.83 26.21
N ARG A 48 -9.25 -23.57 26.64
CA ARG A 48 -8.02 -22.75 26.62
C ARG A 48 -6.88 -23.40 27.36
N ALA A 49 -7.17 -23.85 28.60
CA ALA A 49 -6.18 -24.52 29.44
C ALA A 49 -5.66 -25.84 28.84
N ILE A 50 -6.55 -26.64 28.24
CA ILE A 50 -6.18 -27.87 27.56
C ILE A 50 -5.31 -27.60 26.34
N TYR A 51 -5.71 -26.63 25.48
CA TYR A 51 -4.95 -26.27 24.28
C TYR A 51 -3.57 -25.72 24.64
N ASP A 52 -3.48 -24.80 25.62
CA ASP A 52 -2.24 -24.23 26.10
C ASP A 52 -1.28 -25.29 26.70
N SER A 53 -1.83 -26.25 27.43
CA SER A 53 -1.06 -27.39 27.93
C SER A 53 -0.51 -28.27 26.82
N LEU A 54 -1.35 -28.60 25.83
CA LEU A 54 -0.92 -29.33 24.62
C LEU A 54 0.17 -28.59 23.88
N SER A 55 -0.03 -27.29 23.63
CA SER A 55 0.95 -26.43 22.95
C SER A 55 2.30 -26.42 23.67
N ARG A 56 2.31 -26.23 25.00
CA ARG A 56 3.54 -26.26 25.80
C ARG A 56 4.24 -27.63 25.77
N MET A 57 3.50 -28.72 25.87
CA MET A 57 4.07 -30.08 25.81
C MET A 57 4.74 -30.33 24.44
N LEU A 58 4.11 -29.92 23.36
CA LEU A 58 4.65 -30.08 21.99
C LEU A 58 5.89 -29.21 21.76
N GLN A 59 5.91 -27.96 22.23
CA GLN A 59 7.06 -27.08 22.13
C GLN A 59 8.34 -27.62 22.78
N VAL A 60 8.19 -28.41 23.87
CA VAL A 60 9.33 -29.05 24.54
C VAL A 60 9.52 -30.52 24.11
N ASN A 61 8.93 -30.94 23.00
CA ASN A 61 8.98 -32.29 22.44
C ASN A 61 8.57 -33.40 23.46
N ARG A 62 7.68 -33.09 24.38
CA ARG A 62 7.15 -34.04 25.36
C ARG A 62 6.02 -34.85 24.70
N LYS A 63 6.05 -36.18 24.86
CA LYS A 63 4.99 -37.03 24.34
C LYS A 63 3.66 -36.69 24.99
N VAL A 64 2.64 -36.48 24.15
CA VAL A 64 1.26 -36.25 24.57
C VAL A 64 0.55 -37.59 24.69
N ASP A 65 0.09 -37.93 25.88
CA ASP A 65 -0.81 -39.02 26.18
C ASP A 65 -1.79 -38.61 27.31
N LEU A 66 -2.78 -39.42 27.55
CA LEU A 66 -3.82 -39.12 28.53
C LEU A 66 -3.25 -38.85 29.93
N VAL A 67 -2.22 -39.58 30.35
CA VAL A 67 -1.63 -39.48 31.69
C VAL A 67 -0.80 -38.23 31.84
N THR A 68 0.04 -37.98 30.84
CA THR A 68 0.93 -36.80 30.81
C THR A 68 0.14 -35.50 30.71
N LEU A 69 -0.96 -35.48 29.95
CA LEU A 69 -1.86 -34.33 29.84
C LEU A 69 -2.61 -34.07 31.17
N LEU A 70 -3.11 -35.12 31.82
CA LEU A 70 -3.77 -34.97 33.13
C LEU A 70 -2.81 -34.44 34.22
N ASP A 71 -1.55 -34.93 34.21
CA ASP A 71 -0.50 -34.42 35.12
C ASP A 71 -0.20 -32.92 34.87
N GLU A 72 -0.19 -32.51 33.60
CA GLU A 72 0.03 -31.10 33.26
C GLU A 72 -1.14 -30.19 33.65
N LEU A 73 -2.37 -30.63 33.43
CA LEU A 73 -3.58 -29.91 33.81
C LEU A 73 -3.76 -29.84 35.35
N ALA A 74 -3.31 -30.84 36.08
CA ALA A 74 -3.36 -30.84 37.54
C ALA A 74 -2.48 -29.72 38.16
N LYS A 75 -1.40 -29.31 37.49
CA LYS A 75 -0.52 -28.21 37.93
C LYS A 75 -1.17 -26.83 37.79
N LEU A 76 -2.17 -26.69 36.92
CA LEU A 76 -2.81 -25.41 36.59
C LEU A 76 -4.02 -25.08 37.45
N ASP A 77 -4.33 -25.87 38.49
CA ASP A 77 -5.44 -25.69 39.46
C ASP A 77 -6.86 -25.60 38.79
N VAL A 78 -6.94 -25.82 37.46
CA VAL A 78 -8.18 -25.78 36.66
C VAL A 78 -9.04 -27.05 36.90
N SER A 79 -8.48 -28.06 37.58
CA SER A 79 -9.06 -29.39 37.67
C SER A 79 -10.12 -29.55 38.79
N LYS A 80 -10.44 -28.50 39.55
CA LYS A 80 -11.24 -28.63 40.79
C LYS A 80 -12.76 -28.77 40.57
N GLU A 81 -13.29 -28.42 39.39
CA GLU A 81 -14.75 -28.40 39.19
C GLU A 81 -15.30 -29.46 38.25
N THR A 82 -14.47 -30.20 37.53
CA THR A 82 -14.96 -31.23 36.59
C THR A 82 -14.09 -32.47 36.69
N ASP A 83 -14.69 -33.63 36.60
CA ASP A 83 -14.03 -34.94 36.49
C ASP A 83 -13.18 -34.95 35.17
N SER A 84 -12.01 -34.32 35.23
CA SER A 84 -11.12 -34.03 34.09
C SER A 84 -10.85 -35.24 33.23
N THR A 85 -10.76 -36.42 33.88
CA THR A 85 -10.57 -37.71 33.17
C THR A 85 -11.74 -38.08 32.29
N LYS A 86 -12.99 -37.87 32.75
CA LYS A 86 -14.18 -38.16 31.96
C LYS A 86 -14.31 -37.21 30.81
N TYR A 87 -13.98 -35.91 31.05
CA TYR A 87 -14.07 -34.91 30.02
C TYR A 87 -13.06 -35.13 28.89
N ILE A 88 -11.81 -35.45 29.21
CA ILE A 88 -10.80 -35.75 28.19
C ILE A 88 -11.18 -37.01 27.38
N LYS A 89 -11.79 -38.04 28.02
CA LYS A 89 -12.31 -39.18 27.27
C LYS A 89 -13.40 -38.76 26.29
N LEU A 90 -14.32 -37.89 26.68
CA LEU A 90 -15.35 -37.34 25.80
C LEU A 90 -14.73 -36.57 24.62
N LEU A 91 -13.67 -35.79 24.85
CA LEU A 91 -12.95 -35.11 23.77
C LEU A 91 -12.33 -36.11 22.79
N VAL A 92 -11.71 -37.16 23.26
CA VAL A 92 -11.13 -38.24 22.42
C VAL A 92 -12.22 -38.95 21.59
N GLU A 93 -13.37 -39.21 22.19
CA GLU A 93 -14.52 -39.79 21.47
C GLU A 93 -15.05 -38.85 20.37
N SER A 94 -15.06 -37.53 20.62
CA SER A 94 -15.48 -36.54 19.62
C SER A 94 -14.55 -36.46 18.41
N ALA A 95 -13.26 -36.78 18.57
CA ALA A 95 -12.27 -36.80 17.49
C ALA A 95 -12.57 -37.84 16.42
N ALA A 96 -13.24 -38.96 16.77
CA ALA A 96 -13.57 -40.03 15.83
C ALA A 96 -14.46 -39.59 14.66
N TYR A 97 -15.17 -38.49 14.83
CA TYR A 97 -16.05 -37.89 13.81
C TYR A 97 -15.44 -36.72 13.05
N SER A 98 -14.25 -36.28 13.42
CA SER A 98 -13.58 -35.08 12.86
C SER A 98 -12.49 -35.48 11.88
N LYS A 99 -12.77 -35.32 10.56
CA LYS A 99 -11.79 -35.62 9.50
C LYS A 99 -10.96 -34.42 9.07
N ASN A 100 -11.33 -33.18 9.45
CA ASN A 100 -10.69 -31.97 8.96
C ASN A 100 -10.47 -30.94 10.10
N ILE A 101 -9.31 -31.06 10.75
CA ILE A 101 -8.95 -30.18 11.86
C ILE A 101 -8.86 -28.70 11.43
N VAL A 102 -8.42 -28.42 10.20
CA VAL A 102 -8.24 -27.07 9.68
C VAL A 102 -9.60 -26.34 9.54
N GLU A 103 -10.63 -27.03 9.08
CA GLU A 103 -11.99 -26.48 9.00
C GLU A 103 -12.53 -26.11 10.39
N HIS A 104 -12.36 -27.00 11.37
CA HIS A 104 -12.80 -26.72 12.74
C HIS A 104 -12.01 -25.59 13.36
N ALA A 105 -10.69 -25.50 13.11
CA ALA A 105 -9.85 -24.43 13.57
C ALA A 105 -10.26 -23.08 12.96
N ASN A 106 -10.65 -23.04 11.70
CA ASN A 106 -11.18 -21.84 11.07
C ASN A 106 -12.52 -21.41 11.71
N ILE A 107 -13.41 -22.34 12.02
CA ILE A 107 -14.67 -22.03 12.72
C ILE A 107 -14.38 -21.39 14.10
N VAL A 108 -13.49 -21.98 14.90
CA VAL A 108 -13.12 -21.45 16.22
C VAL A 108 -12.52 -20.06 16.09
N ARG A 109 -11.60 -19.87 15.15
CA ARG A 109 -10.96 -18.58 14.86
C ARG A 109 -11.98 -17.52 14.43
N ASP A 110 -12.90 -17.85 13.53
CA ASP A 110 -13.94 -16.90 13.07
C ASP A 110 -14.83 -16.47 14.25
N LYS A 111 -15.19 -17.40 15.16
CA LYS A 111 -15.94 -17.07 16.37
C LYS A 111 -15.13 -16.20 17.33
N ALA A 112 -13.83 -16.41 17.47
CA ALA A 112 -12.93 -15.59 18.25
C ALA A 112 -12.82 -14.16 17.68
N VAL A 113 -12.67 -14.00 16.36
CA VAL A 113 -12.68 -12.70 15.69
C VAL A 113 -13.99 -11.94 15.94
N LEU A 114 -15.14 -12.62 15.90
CA LEU A 114 -16.43 -12.00 16.22
C LEU A 114 -16.52 -11.55 17.69
N ARG A 115 -15.97 -12.34 18.64
CA ARG A 115 -15.90 -11.94 20.06
C ARG A 115 -15.03 -10.72 20.25
N ASN A 116 -13.82 -10.72 19.67
CA ASN A 116 -12.93 -9.57 19.72
C ASN A 116 -13.56 -8.32 19.12
N LEU A 117 -14.30 -8.45 18.02
CA LEU A 117 -15.03 -7.34 17.42
C LEU A 117 -16.12 -6.78 18.36
N ILE A 118 -16.87 -7.65 19.05
CA ILE A 118 -17.87 -7.26 20.03
C ILE A 118 -17.21 -6.51 21.20
N ASP A 119 -16.10 -7.02 21.73
CA ASP A 119 -15.42 -6.44 22.88
C ASP A 119 -14.78 -5.09 22.52
N VAL A 120 -14.11 -4.99 21.38
CA VAL A 120 -13.59 -3.70 20.88
C VAL A 120 -14.72 -2.70 20.59
N SER A 121 -15.86 -3.16 20.10
CA SER A 121 -17.02 -2.26 19.89
C SER A 121 -17.58 -1.70 21.20
N LYS A 122 -17.55 -2.48 22.29
CA LYS A 122 -17.93 -2.00 23.63
C LYS A 122 -16.93 -0.96 24.14
N GLU A 123 -15.62 -1.24 24.03
CA GLU A 123 -14.58 -0.31 24.42
C GLU A 123 -14.66 1.00 23.64
N ILE A 124 -14.89 0.96 22.32
CA ILE A 124 -15.09 2.16 21.50
C ILE A 124 -16.33 2.94 21.97
N SER A 125 -17.41 2.25 22.31
CA SER A 125 -18.62 2.90 22.84
C SER A 125 -18.36 3.56 24.19
N GLU A 126 -17.62 2.91 25.09
CA GLU A 126 -17.24 3.45 26.41
C GLU A 126 -16.34 4.67 26.26
N ASP A 127 -15.31 4.61 25.38
CA ASP A 127 -14.44 5.74 25.06
C ASP A 127 -15.26 6.94 24.54
N ALA A 128 -16.24 6.68 23.63
CA ALA A 128 -17.11 7.72 23.10
C ALA A 128 -18.07 8.31 24.14
N TYR A 129 -18.65 7.51 25.05
CA TYR A 129 -19.49 8.00 26.13
C TYR A 129 -18.73 8.79 27.19
N SER A 130 -17.48 8.43 27.45
CA SER A 130 -16.66 9.13 28.44
C SER A 130 -16.28 10.52 27.98
N ALA A 131 -16.10 10.73 26.68
CA ALA A 131 -15.73 11.99 26.03
C ALA A 131 -14.57 12.72 26.76
N SER A 132 -13.62 11.95 27.33
CA SER A 132 -12.56 12.46 28.20
C SER A 132 -11.38 13.05 27.43
N GLU A 133 -11.30 12.81 26.12
CA GLU A 133 -10.20 13.23 25.24
C GLU A 133 -10.76 13.93 24.00
N ASP A 134 -9.88 14.50 23.19
CA ASP A 134 -10.25 15.14 21.93
C ASP A 134 -10.86 14.11 20.93
N ILE A 135 -11.87 14.56 20.18
CA ILE A 135 -12.64 13.70 19.27
C ILE A 135 -11.70 12.97 18.28
N ASP A 136 -10.70 13.68 17.76
CA ASP A 136 -9.76 13.10 16.80
C ASP A 136 -8.97 11.95 17.41
N VAL A 137 -8.56 12.06 18.68
CA VAL A 137 -7.83 11.01 19.42
C VAL A 137 -8.70 9.77 19.64
N ILE A 138 -9.97 9.96 19.98
CA ILE A 138 -10.93 8.85 20.19
C ILE A 138 -11.16 8.11 18.85
N VAL A 139 -11.33 8.85 17.77
CA VAL A 139 -11.55 8.27 16.42
C VAL A 139 -10.33 7.50 15.95
N ASP A 140 -9.12 8.06 16.07
CA ASP A 140 -7.87 7.39 15.70
C ASP A 140 -7.68 6.08 16.49
N ARG A 141 -7.96 6.10 17.80
CA ARG A 141 -7.88 4.90 18.64
C ARG A 141 -8.89 3.83 18.21
N ALA A 142 -10.11 4.22 17.86
CA ALA A 142 -11.14 3.32 17.37
C ALA A 142 -10.72 2.67 16.04
N GLU A 143 -10.18 3.46 15.10
CA GLU A 143 -9.66 2.96 13.83
C GLU A 143 -8.50 1.99 14.05
N GLN A 144 -7.57 2.30 14.97
CA GLN A 144 -6.44 1.42 15.29
C GLN A 144 -6.90 0.07 15.87
N LYS A 145 -7.84 0.07 16.84
CA LYS A 145 -8.38 -1.15 17.45
C LYS A 145 -9.07 -2.06 16.41
N ILE A 146 -9.86 -1.48 15.49
CA ILE A 146 -10.51 -2.22 14.41
C ILE A 146 -9.47 -2.78 13.42
N PHE A 147 -8.44 -1.99 13.13
CA PHE A 147 -7.35 -2.39 12.24
C PHE A 147 -6.56 -3.58 12.79
N GLU A 148 -6.30 -3.63 14.09
CA GLU A 148 -5.60 -4.76 14.75
C GLU A 148 -6.38 -6.06 14.60
N ILE A 149 -7.72 -6.03 14.72
CA ILE A 149 -8.58 -7.20 14.46
C ILE A 149 -8.46 -7.66 13.01
N SER A 150 -8.48 -6.72 12.07
CA SER A 150 -8.36 -7.01 10.63
C SER A 150 -7.00 -7.61 10.28
N ASN A 151 -5.92 -7.13 10.88
CA ASN A 151 -4.55 -7.62 10.63
C ASN A 151 -4.28 -9.00 11.24
N ASN A 152 -4.87 -9.32 12.39
CA ASN A 152 -4.76 -10.66 12.99
C ASN A 152 -5.41 -11.76 12.10
N LYS A 153 -6.20 -11.39 11.12
CA LYS A 153 -6.74 -12.32 10.11
C LYS A 153 -5.68 -12.82 9.12
N TYR A 154 -4.56 -12.11 9.00
CA TYR A 154 -3.46 -12.40 8.07
C TYR A 154 -2.14 -12.73 8.81
N THR A 155 -2.13 -13.72 9.69
CA THR A 155 -0.88 -14.43 9.95
C THR A 155 -0.58 -15.21 8.68
N ALA A 156 0.29 -14.64 7.83
CA ALA A 156 0.72 -15.29 6.60
C ALA A 156 1.46 -16.58 6.96
N ASN A 157 0.77 -17.70 6.82
CA ASN A 157 1.41 -19.00 6.77
C ASN A 157 2.31 -19.06 5.53
N PHE A 158 3.39 -19.85 5.59
CA PHE A 158 4.12 -20.18 4.38
C PHE A 158 3.14 -20.81 3.39
N SER A 159 2.97 -20.19 2.22
CA SER A 159 2.26 -20.83 1.12
C SER A 159 3.21 -21.76 0.37
N HIS A 160 2.74 -22.92 -0.04
CA HIS A 160 3.55 -23.81 -0.84
C HIS A 160 3.78 -23.19 -2.21
N ILE A 161 5.01 -23.31 -2.75
CA ILE A 161 5.39 -22.72 -4.04
C ILE A 161 4.45 -23.12 -5.19
N SER A 162 3.80 -24.29 -5.09
CA SER A 162 2.85 -24.74 -6.11
C SER A 162 1.63 -23.82 -6.26
N GLU A 163 1.20 -23.13 -5.20
CA GLU A 163 0.10 -22.16 -5.27
C GLU A 163 0.54 -20.94 -6.07
N ALA A 164 1.72 -20.39 -5.75
CA ALA A 164 2.28 -19.27 -6.49
C ALA A 164 2.54 -19.62 -7.97
N ILE A 165 3.03 -20.84 -8.25
CA ILE A 165 3.23 -21.32 -9.63
C ILE A 165 1.89 -21.39 -10.37
N LYS A 166 0.83 -21.88 -9.73
CA LYS A 166 -0.49 -21.98 -10.35
C LYS A 166 -1.05 -20.60 -10.71
N GLU A 167 -0.96 -19.65 -9.76
CA GLU A 167 -1.35 -18.25 -10.00
C GLU A 167 -0.55 -17.61 -11.15
N ASP A 168 0.77 -17.88 -11.20
CA ASP A 168 1.65 -17.35 -12.24
C ASP A 168 1.34 -17.96 -13.62
N PHE A 169 1.01 -19.27 -13.70
CA PHE A 169 0.56 -19.90 -14.94
C PHE A 169 -0.75 -19.30 -15.45
N GLU A 170 -1.72 -19.04 -14.59
CA GLU A 170 -2.97 -18.36 -14.98
C GLU A 170 -2.70 -16.94 -15.52
N LEU A 171 -1.76 -16.23 -14.91
CA LEU A 171 -1.29 -14.93 -15.38
C LEU A 171 -0.59 -15.02 -16.74
N LEU A 172 0.27 -16.02 -16.95
CA LEU A 172 0.97 -16.26 -18.21
C LEU A 172 -0.01 -16.61 -19.35
N GLU A 173 -1.01 -17.43 -19.07
CA GLU A 173 -2.07 -17.75 -20.06
C GLU A 173 -2.86 -16.49 -20.44
N ARG A 174 -3.23 -15.64 -19.48
CA ARG A 174 -3.88 -14.36 -19.76
C ARG A 174 -3.00 -13.46 -20.63
N ARG A 175 -1.70 -13.36 -20.32
CA ARG A 175 -0.73 -12.58 -21.10
C ARG A 175 -0.53 -13.11 -22.51
N ALA A 176 -0.52 -14.43 -22.70
CA ALA A 176 -0.38 -15.06 -24.00
C ALA A 176 -1.61 -14.81 -24.90
N ASN A 177 -2.81 -14.82 -24.32
CA ASN A 177 -4.06 -14.59 -25.02
C ASN A 177 -4.34 -13.09 -25.28
N ASP A 178 -3.82 -12.21 -24.41
CA ASP A 178 -3.94 -10.76 -24.54
C ASP A 178 -2.62 -10.10 -24.11
N PRO A 179 -1.68 -9.88 -25.05
CA PRO A 179 -0.37 -9.27 -24.76
C PRO A 179 -0.47 -7.87 -24.15
N GLU A 180 -1.59 -7.18 -24.35
CA GLU A 180 -1.86 -5.90 -23.70
C GLU A 180 -2.42 -6.04 -22.28
N SER A 181 -2.76 -7.27 -21.83
CA SER A 181 -3.26 -7.56 -20.48
C SER A 181 -2.19 -7.52 -19.39
N LEU A 182 -1.00 -7.04 -19.70
CA LEU A 182 0.07 -6.90 -18.74
C LEU A 182 -0.39 -6.02 -17.57
N GLU A 183 -0.37 -6.60 -16.38
CA GLU A 183 -0.70 -5.89 -15.16
C GLU A 183 0.27 -4.72 -14.94
N GLY A 184 -0.27 -3.56 -14.62
CA GLY A 184 0.48 -2.36 -14.38
C GLY A 184 -0.20 -1.11 -14.95
N ILE A 185 0.30 0.03 -14.52
CA ILE A 185 -0.13 1.33 -14.99
C ILE A 185 0.89 1.83 -16.00
N ASN A 186 0.43 2.15 -17.20
CA ASN A 186 1.23 2.79 -18.23
C ASN A 186 1.30 4.30 -17.96
N THR A 187 2.47 4.89 -18.20
CA THR A 187 2.66 6.35 -18.13
C THR A 187 2.03 7.05 -19.33
N HIS A 188 1.70 6.28 -20.37
CA HIS A 188 1.29 6.74 -21.70
C HIS A 188 2.35 7.56 -22.43
N TYR A 189 3.61 7.31 -22.09
CA TYR A 189 4.78 7.61 -22.87
C TYR A 189 5.36 6.29 -23.36
N LYS A 190 5.14 5.94 -24.62
CA LYS A 190 5.42 4.61 -25.18
C LYS A 190 6.85 4.14 -24.88
N GLU A 191 7.83 5.00 -25.12
CA GLU A 191 9.24 4.68 -24.91
C GLU A 191 9.57 4.46 -23.41
N LEU A 192 8.86 5.17 -22.52
CA LEU A 192 9.02 4.97 -21.08
C LEU A 192 8.32 3.69 -20.62
N ASP A 193 7.15 3.38 -21.19
CA ASP A 193 6.38 2.18 -20.87
C ASP A 193 7.05 0.90 -21.38
N GLU A 194 7.92 0.99 -22.40
CA GLU A 194 8.79 -0.11 -22.84
C GLU A 194 9.91 -0.42 -21.82
N LEU A 195 10.39 0.57 -21.07
CA LEU A 195 11.42 0.42 -20.05
C LEU A 195 10.83 0.16 -18.67
N VAL A 196 9.77 0.88 -18.30
CA VAL A 196 9.22 0.91 -16.95
C VAL A 196 7.74 0.57 -17.00
N ARG A 197 7.36 -0.51 -16.33
CA ARG A 197 5.95 -0.79 -16.00
C ARG A 197 5.77 -0.63 -14.51
N MET A 198 4.81 0.20 -14.12
CA MET A 198 4.48 0.42 -12.72
C MET A 198 3.46 -0.64 -12.30
N GLY A 199 3.96 -1.70 -11.66
CA GLY A 199 3.13 -2.82 -11.19
C GLY A 199 2.35 -2.50 -9.91
N PRO A 200 1.37 -3.36 -9.56
CA PRO A 200 0.67 -3.28 -8.29
C PRO A 200 1.65 -3.33 -7.11
N GLY A 201 1.61 -2.33 -6.25
CA GLY A 201 2.46 -2.26 -5.07
C GLY A 201 3.88 -1.73 -5.30
N ASP A 202 4.18 -1.17 -6.48
CA ASP A 202 5.48 -0.58 -6.76
C ASP A 202 5.64 0.81 -6.15
N LEU A 203 6.84 1.07 -5.66
CA LEU A 203 7.29 2.40 -5.26
C LEU A 203 8.26 2.93 -6.33
N VAL A 204 7.80 3.93 -7.07
CA VAL A 204 8.53 4.60 -8.15
C VAL A 204 9.04 5.94 -7.66
N ILE A 205 10.35 6.12 -7.62
CA ILE A 205 10.97 7.40 -7.23
C ILE A 205 11.26 8.23 -8.47
N VAL A 206 10.78 9.47 -8.49
CA VAL A 206 11.18 10.45 -9.50
C VAL A 206 12.07 11.50 -8.83
N GLY A 207 13.36 11.39 -9.09
CA GLY A 207 14.38 12.27 -8.54
C GLY A 207 14.78 13.37 -9.54
N ALA A 208 14.88 14.60 -9.08
CA ALA A 208 15.40 15.68 -9.91
C ALA A 208 16.03 16.81 -9.07
N ARG A 209 16.96 17.56 -9.67
CA ARG A 209 17.41 18.84 -9.12
C ARG A 209 16.26 19.87 -9.18
N PRO A 210 16.28 20.92 -8.33
CA PRO A 210 15.28 21.98 -8.41
C PRO A 210 15.19 22.57 -9.82
N GLY A 211 13.95 22.84 -10.29
CA GLY A 211 13.72 23.47 -11.60
C GLY A 211 13.79 22.56 -12.82
N MET A 212 14.10 21.27 -12.68
CA MET A 212 14.15 20.31 -13.80
C MET A 212 12.77 19.87 -14.32
N GLY A 213 11.68 20.25 -13.65
CA GLY A 213 10.32 19.92 -14.07
C GLY A 213 9.72 18.67 -13.45
N LYS A 214 10.27 18.19 -12.32
CA LYS A 214 9.81 16.97 -11.60
C LYS A 214 8.30 16.92 -11.39
N THR A 215 7.73 17.94 -10.74
CA THR A 215 6.28 18.05 -10.52
C THR A 215 5.50 17.97 -11.83
N SER A 216 5.93 18.71 -12.86
CA SER A 216 5.26 18.72 -14.17
C SER A 216 5.28 17.35 -14.84
N PHE A 217 6.41 16.63 -14.75
CA PHE A 217 6.53 15.28 -15.29
C PHE A 217 5.55 14.31 -14.61
N CYS A 218 5.52 14.30 -13.28
CA CYS A 218 4.62 13.44 -12.51
C CYS A 218 3.15 13.82 -12.74
N MET A 219 2.82 15.12 -12.86
CA MET A 219 1.47 15.59 -13.17
C MET A 219 1.05 15.23 -14.60
N ASN A 220 1.95 15.26 -15.58
CA ASN A 220 1.64 14.78 -16.94
C ASN A 220 1.33 13.28 -16.94
N ILE A 221 2.09 12.46 -16.21
CA ILE A 221 1.79 11.02 -16.04
C ILE A 221 0.43 10.85 -15.36
N ALA A 222 0.17 11.54 -14.24
CA ALA A 222 -1.09 11.48 -13.53
C ALA A 222 -2.29 11.81 -14.41
N ALA A 223 -2.19 12.89 -15.21
CA ALA A 223 -3.22 13.29 -16.16
C ALA A 223 -3.42 12.27 -17.29
N ASN A 224 -2.34 11.70 -17.81
CA ASN A 224 -2.42 10.67 -18.84
C ASN A 224 -3.14 9.42 -18.32
N VAL A 225 -2.75 8.93 -17.14
CA VAL A 225 -3.39 7.79 -16.49
C VAL A 225 -4.87 8.06 -16.23
N ALA A 226 -5.21 9.22 -15.66
CA ALA A 226 -6.60 9.55 -15.32
C ALA A 226 -7.51 9.72 -16.55
N LYS A 227 -6.96 10.03 -17.73
CA LYS A 227 -7.72 10.17 -18.99
C LYS A 227 -7.95 8.85 -19.71
N THR A 228 -7.21 7.82 -19.35
CA THR A 228 -7.25 6.55 -20.08
C THR A 228 -8.08 5.52 -19.31
N PRO A 229 -9.20 5.06 -19.87
CA PRO A 229 -10.00 4.04 -19.22
C PRO A 229 -9.23 2.72 -19.14
N ARG A 230 -9.50 1.96 -18.08
CA ARG A 230 -9.04 0.58 -17.96
C ARG A 230 -9.76 -0.30 -18.98
N LYS A 231 -9.30 -1.53 -19.16
CA LYS A 231 -9.91 -2.49 -20.10
C LYS A 231 -11.37 -2.81 -19.81
N ASP A 232 -11.77 -2.75 -18.55
CA ASP A 232 -13.15 -2.92 -18.10
C ASP A 232 -14.03 -1.68 -18.37
N GLY A 233 -13.45 -0.64 -18.97
CA GLY A 233 -14.13 0.63 -19.26
C GLY A 233 -14.20 1.58 -18.05
N THR A 234 -13.69 1.18 -16.88
CA THR A 234 -13.70 2.05 -15.69
C THR A 234 -12.59 3.09 -15.78
N MET A 235 -12.88 4.31 -15.32
CA MET A 235 -11.87 5.36 -15.20
C MET A 235 -11.07 5.17 -13.91
N PRO A 236 -9.72 5.14 -13.96
CA PRO A 236 -8.92 5.04 -12.76
C PRO A 236 -8.98 6.32 -11.92
N GLU A 237 -9.11 6.18 -10.62
CA GLU A 237 -8.91 7.26 -9.66
C GLU A 237 -7.41 7.48 -9.47
N VAL A 238 -6.95 8.72 -9.63
CA VAL A 238 -5.56 9.11 -9.44
C VAL A 238 -5.49 10.09 -8.29
N ALA A 239 -4.87 9.69 -7.20
CA ALA A 239 -4.71 10.52 -6.00
C ALA A 239 -3.38 11.26 -6.02
N ILE A 240 -3.41 12.57 -5.84
CA ILE A 240 -2.24 13.45 -5.81
C ILE A 240 -2.16 14.09 -4.43
N PHE A 241 -1.09 13.82 -3.69
CA PHE A 241 -0.73 14.52 -2.47
C PHE A 241 0.29 15.59 -2.79
N SER A 242 -0.14 16.85 -2.73
CA SER A 242 0.71 18.01 -3.00
C SER A 242 1.06 18.71 -1.71
N LEU A 243 2.30 18.54 -1.25
CA LEU A 243 2.79 19.12 0.00
C LEU A 243 3.42 20.49 -0.18
N GLU A 244 3.73 20.88 -1.44
CA GLU A 244 4.38 22.15 -1.77
C GLU A 244 3.41 23.13 -2.44
N MET A 245 2.52 22.63 -3.30
CA MET A 245 1.70 23.48 -4.17
C MET A 245 0.22 23.38 -3.81
N THR A 246 -0.51 24.51 -3.94
CA THR A 246 -1.96 24.53 -3.76
C THR A 246 -2.68 23.84 -4.94
N ARG A 247 -3.93 23.41 -4.69
CA ARG A 247 -4.81 22.85 -5.73
C ARG A 247 -4.94 23.76 -6.95
N GLN A 248 -5.06 25.06 -6.72
CA GLN A 248 -5.18 26.05 -7.79
C GLN A 248 -3.94 26.07 -8.68
N GLN A 249 -2.76 26.10 -8.07
CA GLN A 249 -1.49 26.09 -8.83
C GLN A 249 -1.31 24.83 -9.65
N LEU A 250 -1.71 23.67 -9.10
CA LEU A 250 -1.68 22.40 -9.85
C LEU A 250 -2.71 22.39 -10.99
N ALA A 251 -3.93 22.88 -10.74
CA ALA A 251 -4.96 22.98 -11.77
C ALA A 251 -4.54 23.92 -12.91
N GLU A 252 -3.95 25.05 -12.61
CA GLU A 252 -3.40 25.98 -13.63
C GLU A 252 -2.31 25.31 -14.47
N ARG A 253 -1.38 24.57 -13.87
CA ARG A 253 -0.34 23.82 -14.59
C ARG A 253 -0.93 22.71 -15.46
N LEU A 254 -1.91 21.97 -14.95
CA LEU A 254 -2.60 20.94 -15.73
C LEU A 254 -3.36 21.54 -16.90
N LEU A 255 -4.08 22.64 -16.69
CA LEU A 255 -4.79 23.36 -17.76
C LEU A 255 -3.82 23.89 -18.82
N SER A 256 -2.73 24.54 -18.40
CA SER A 256 -1.69 25.01 -19.32
C SER A 256 -1.10 23.88 -20.16
N SER A 257 -0.79 22.75 -19.51
CA SER A 257 -0.23 21.56 -20.17
C SER A 257 -1.21 20.90 -21.13
N GLU A 258 -2.48 20.81 -20.78
CA GLU A 258 -3.52 20.13 -21.58
C GLU A 258 -4.01 20.99 -22.73
N ALA A 259 -4.13 22.30 -22.53
CA ALA A 259 -4.55 23.27 -23.53
C ALA A 259 -3.42 23.71 -24.47
N LEU A 260 -2.16 23.45 -24.11
CA LEU A 260 -0.97 24.02 -24.75
C LEU A 260 -1.02 25.55 -24.81
N VAL A 261 -1.52 26.18 -23.75
CA VAL A 261 -1.56 27.64 -23.56
C VAL A 261 -0.50 28.02 -22.54
N GLU A 262 0.30 29.04 -22.84
CA GLU A 262 1.39 29.48 -21.98
C GLU A 262 0.89 29.86 -20.57
N SER A 263 1.51 29.31 -19.56
CA SER A 263 1.22 29.56 -18.15
C SER A 263 1.29 31.05 -17.78
N ASN A 264 2.26 31.79 -18.34
CA ASN A 264 2.40 33.22 -18.12
C ASN A 264 1.21 34.04 -18.68
N SER A 265 0.61 33.56 -19.78
CA SER A 265 -0.61 34.15 -20.36
C SER A 265 -1.83 33.90 -19.49
N LEU A 266 -1.92 32.73 -18.87
CA LEU A 266 -2.94 32.38 -17.86
C LEU A 266 -2.83 33.31 -16.64
N LEU A 267 -1.64 33.39 -16.04
CA LEU A 267 -1.37 34.20 -14.84
C LEU A 267 -1.66 35.70 -15.07
N LYS A 268 -1.36 36.21 -16.27
CA LYS A 268 -1.57 37.64 -16.62
C LYS A 268 -2.98 37.90 -17.15
N GLY A 269 -3.82 36.91 -17.33
CA GLY A 269 -5.15 37.05 -17.92
C GLY A 269 -5.13 37.52 -19.39
N ARG A 270 -3.99 37.35 -20.10
CA ARG A 270 -3.81 37.80 -21.49
C ARG A 270 -4.15 36.66 -22.45
N LEU A 271 -5.44 36.40 -22.62
CA LEU A 271 -5.96 35.28 -23.40
C LEU A 271 -6.78 35.81 -24.58
N ASN A 272 -6.46 35.32 -25.78
CA ASN A 272 -7.29 35.57 -26.95
C ASN A 272 -8.45 34.55 -27.05
N ALA A 273 -9.35 34.76 -27.99
CA ALA A 273 -10.54 33.88 -28.14
C ALA A 273 -10.17 32.38 -28.42
N GLU A 274 -9.09 32.16 -29.16
CA GLU A 274 -8.60 30.79 -29.43
C GLU A 274 -8.06 30.12 -28.16
N ALA A 275 -7.27 30.85 -27.36
CA ALA A 275 -6.77 30.34 -26.08
C ALA A 275 -7.90 30.01 -25.11
N TRP A 276 -8.94 30.86 -25.04
CA TRP A 276 -10.13 30.57 -24.25
C TRP A 276 -10.84 29.29 -24.68
N LYS A 277 -10.97 29.06 -25.99
CA LYS A 277 -11.56 27.83 -26.52
C LYS A 277 -10.73 26.60 -26.14
N LYS A 278 -9.40 26.64 -26.33
CA LYS A 278 -8.49 25.55 -25.95
C LYS A 278 -8.55 25.24 -24.45
N LEU A 279 -8.65 26.29 -23.61
CA LEU A 279 -8.79 26.13 -22.16
C LEU A 279 -10.14 25.51 -21.77
N ALA A 280 -11.24 25.91 -22.41
CA ALA A 280 -12.55 25.34 -22.17
C ALA A 280 -12.59 23.85 -22.53
N ASP A 281 -12.00 23.47 -23.67
CA ASP A 281 -11.90 22.09 -24.11
C ASP A 281 -11.01 21.26 -23.14
N ALA A 282 -9.88 21.82 -22.70
CA ALA A 282 -8.99 21.19 -21.71
C ALA A 282 -9.68 21.04 -20.34
N ALA A 283 -10.40 22.06 -19.89
CA ALA A 283 -11.16 22.01 -18.65
C ALA A 283 -12.25 20.93 -18.70
N SER A 284 -12.95 20.81 -19.83
CA SER A 284 -13.94 19.74 -20.00
C SER A 284 -13.32 18.36 -19.91
N ARG A 285 -12.18 18.12 -20.59
CA ARG A 285 -11.45 16.84 -20.52
C ARG A 285 -10.95 16.53 -19.12
N LEU A 286 -10.30 17.49 -18.43
CA LEU A 286 -9.80 17.27 -17.08
C LEU A 286 -10.92 17.07 -16.06
N SER A 287 -12.04 17.79 -16.19
CA SER A 287 -13.19 17.65 -15.29
C SER A 287 -13.92 16.31 -15.43
N SER A 288 -13.77 15.63 -16.56
CA SER A 288 -14.30 14.27 -16.77
C SER A 288 -13.41 13.18 -16.16
N THR A 289 -12.20 13.51 -15.69
CA THR A 289 -11.28 12.56 -15.07
C THR A 289 -11.54 12.41 -13.58
N GLN A 290 -10.98 11.33 -12.99
CA GLN A 290 -10.99 11.09 -11.54
C GLN A 290 -9.63 11.49 -10.92
N LEU A 291 -9.17 12.73 -11.20
CA LEU A 291 -8.00 13.33 -10.54
C LEU A 291 -8.42 13.92 -9.20
N LEU A 292 -7.85 13.40 -8.11
CA LEU A 292 -8.15 13.79 -6.74
C LEU A 292 -6.90 14.45 -6.13
N ILE A 293 -7.02 15.67 -5.63
CA ILE A 293 -5.89 16.43 -5.09
C ILE A 293 -6.10 16.70 -3.60
N ASP A 294 -5.13 16.31 -2.80
CA ASP A 294 -5.00 16.65 -1.39
C ASP A 294 -3.82 17.61 -1.21
N GLU A 295 -4.06 18.77 -0.60
CA GLU A 295 -3.05 19.82 -0.37
C GLU A 295 -2.66 19.97 1.11
N ASN A 296 -2.94 18.94 1.95
CA ASN A 296 -2.56 18.97 3.35
C ASN A 296 -1.02 18.81 3.51
N PRO A 297 -0.29 19.87 3.93
CA PRO A 297 1.17 19.82 3.98
C PRO A 297 1.70 18.96 5.15
N ASN A 298 0.86 18.59 6.09
CA ASN A 298 1.23 17.88 7.32
C ASN A 298 0.72 16.44 7.38
N ILE A 299 0.36 15.87 6.24
CA ILE A 299 -0.22 14.52 6.18
C ILE A 299 0.84 13.43 6.43
N SER A 300 0.52 12.45 7.27
CA SER A 300 1.32 11.25 7.50
C SER A 300 0.98 10.12 6.52
N VAL A 301 1.84 9.06 6.47
CA VAL A 301 1.58 7.89 5.62
C VAL A 301 0.32 7.15 6.05
N SER A 302 0.06 7.08 7.36
CA SER A 302 -1.14 6.43 7.91
C SER A 302 -2.42 7.17 7.51
N GLU A 303 -2.42 8.50 7.59
CA GLU A 303 -3.55 9.35 7.15
C GLU A 303 -3.77 9.24 5.62
N MET A 304 -2.68 9.23 4.81
CA MET A 304 -2.78 8.98 3.37
C MET A 304 -3.47 7.63 3.10
N LYS A 305 -3.03 6.58 3.80
CA LYS A 305 -3.58 5.23 3.65
C LYS A 305 -5.07 5.19 4.00
N ALA A 306 -5.50 5.86 5.07
CA ALA A 306 -6.89 5.93 5.47
C ALA A 306 -7.78 6.60 4.41
N LYS A 307 -7.30 7.71 3.81
CA LYS A 307 -8.00 8.39 2.71
C LYS A 307 -8.07 7.53 1.46
N LEU A 308 -6.97 6.90 1.06
CA LEU A 308 -6.87 6.09 -0.16
C LEU A 308 -7.74 4.83 -0.12
N ARG A 309 -7.93 4.22 1.05
CA ARG A 309 -8.80 3.05 1.23
C ARG A 309 -10.29 3.31 0.91
N ARG A 310 -10.71 4.57 0.93
CA ARG A 310 -12.09 4.97 0.60
C ARG A 310 -12.34 5.00 -0.91
N LEU A 311 -11.27 5.01 -1.71
CA LEU A 311 -11.32 5.02 -3.17
C LEU A 311 -11.49 3.59 -3.69
N LYS A 312 -12.47 3.40 -4.59
CA LYS A 312 -12.82 2.06 -5.09
C LYS A 312 -12.01 1.64 -6.31
N ASN A 313 -11.68 2.62 -7.16
CA ASN A 313 -11.00 2.40 -8.44
C ASN A 313 -9.60 3.02 -8.46
N LEU A 314 -8.94 3.08 -7.29
CA LEU A 314 -7.60 3.67 -7.19
C LEU A 314 -6.64 3.00 -8.18
N GLY A 315 -6.00 3.82 -9.03
CA GLY A 315 -5.07 3.38 -10.06
C GLY A 315 -3.64 3.82 -9.80
N LEU A 316 -3.46 5.05 -9.36
CA LEU A 316 -2.14 5.63 -9.15
C LEU A 316 -2.18 6.60 -7.97
N VAL A 317 -1.10 6.65 -7.21
CA VAL A 317 -0.86 7.67 -6.18
C VAL A 317 0.39 8.46 -6.56
N VAL A 318 0.31 9.77 -6.50
CA VAL A 318 1.46 10.68 -6.71
C VAL A 318 1.66 11.51 -5.46
N ILE A 319 2.90 11.57 -4.96
CA ILE A 319 3.28 12.34 -3.75
C ILE A 319 4.38 13.32 -4.11
N ASP A 320 4.12 14.62 -3.98
CA ASP A 320 5.07 15.69 -4.29
C ASP A 320 5.26 16.60 -3.06
N TYR A 321 6.36 16.48 -2.30
CA TYR A 321 7.52 15.59 -2.39
C TYR A 321 7.97 15.07 -1.01
N LEU A 322 8.77 14.03 -1.00
CA LEU A 322 9.21 13.26 0.17
C LEU A 322 9.71 14.10 1.36
N GLN A 323 10.56 15.09 1.12
CA GLN A 323 11.25 15.84 2.17
C GLN A 323 10.32 16.76 2.99
N LEU A 324 9.06 16.92 2.60
CA LEU A 324 8.04 17.65 3.35
C LEU A 324 7.14 16.72 4.18
N MET A 325 7.27 15.40 3.99
CA MET A 325 6.45 14.43 4.71
C MET A 325 6.83 14.32 6.19
N ARG A 326 5.84 13.94 7.00
CA ARG A 326 6.01 13.63 8.42
C ARG A 326 5.94 12.12 8.64
N SER A 327 6.72 11.64 9.61
CA SER A 327 6.54 10.28 10.13
C SER A 327 5.47 10.28 11.24
N ASP A 328 4.77 9.17 11.37
CA ASP A 328 3.86 8.89 12.51
C ASP A 328 4.62 8.79 13.85
N ARG A 329 5.94 8.70 13.80
CA ARG A 329 6.83 8.58 14.96
C ARG A 329 7.70 9.84 15.09
N LYS A 330 8.04 10.20 16.34
CA LYS A 330 9.05 11.24 16.58
C LYS A 330 10.45 10.68 16.29
N ILE A 331 11.03 11.09 15.18
CA ILE A 331 12.36 10.69 14.74
C ILE A 331 13.18 11.96 14.49
N ASP A 332 14.21 12.18 15.32
CA ASP A 332 15.03 13.40 15.23
C ASP A 332 16.09 13.32 14.10
N ASN A 333 16.46 12.11 13.68
CA ASN A 333 17.44 11.89 12.63
C ASN A 333 16.77 11.86 11.26
N GLN A 334 17.12 12.80 10.38
CA GLN A 334 16.52 12.96 9.05
C GLN A 334 16.70 11.72 8.16
N VAL A 335 17.83 11.02 8.25
CA VAL A 335 18.08 9.80 7.47
C VAL A 335 17.14 8.67 7.89
N LEU A 336 16.96 8.50 9.21
CA LEU A 336 16.04 7.51 9.78
C LEU A 336 14.58 7.89 9.49
N LEU A 337 14.25 9.18 9.53
CA LEU A 337 12.92 9.69 9.17
C LEU A 337 12.56 9.32 7.73
N ILE A 338 13.45 9.61 6.78
CA ILE A 338 13.26 9.28 5.37
C ILE A 338 13.13 7.77 5.17
N ALA A 339 13.97 6.97 5.87
CA ALA A 339 13.90 5.52 5.80
C ALA A 339 12.57 4.97 6.34
N ASP A 340 12.06 5.51 7.44
CA ASP A 340 10.75 5.12 7.98
C ASP A 340 9.62 5.45 7.01
N ILE A 341 9.63 6.66 6.44
CA ILE A 341 8.62 7.11 5.48
C ILE A 341 8.64 6.23 4.21
N THR A 342 9.81 6.00 3.60
CA THR A 342 9.90 5.23 2.34
C THR A 342 9.47 3.79 2.54
N ARG A 343 9.87 3.16 3.66
CA ARG A 343 9.42 1.82 4.02
C ARG A 343 7.90 1.75 4.20
N ASN A 344 7.32 2.72 4.92
CA ASN A 344 5.87 2.77 5.13
C ASN A 344 5.10 3.02 3.83
N LEU A 345 5.63 3.87 2.92
CA LEU A 345 5.07 4.07 1.58
C LEU A 345 5.12 2.79 0.74
N LYS A 346 6.22 2.03 0.79
CA LYS A 346 6.30 0.72 0.09
C LYS A 346 5.29 -0.28 0.65
N LEU A 347 5.13 -0.32 1.99
CA LEU A 347 4.11 -1.16 2.62
C LEU A 347 2.69 -0.72 2.25
N MET A 348 2.46 0.60 2.16
CA MET A 348 1.18 1.17 1.71
C MET A 348 0.88 0.77 0.27
N ALA A 349 1.83 0.93 -0.67
CA ALA A 349 1.69 0.51 -2.06
C ALA A 349 1.28 -0.97 -2.17
N LYS A 350 2.01 -1.86 -1.49
CA LYS A 350 1.68 -3.30 -1.43
C LYS A 350 0.29 -3.57 -0.86
N SER A 351 -0.10 -2.89 0.22
CA SER A 351 -1.38 -3.14 0.89
C SER A 351 -2.59 -2.63 0.10
N LEU A 352 -2.39 -1.61 -0.75
CA LEU A 352 -3.41 -1.05 -1.62
C LEU A 352 -3.42 -1.73 -3.00
N GLY A 353 -2.35 -2.45 -3.37
CA GLY A 353 -2.21 -3.07 -4.68
C GLY A 353 -2.08 -2.06 -5.83
N VAL A 354 -1.54 -0.86 -5.57
CA VAL A 354 -1.39 0.20 -6.57
C VAL A 354 0.02 0.79 -6.54
N PRO A 355 0.55 1.27 -7.69
CA PRO A 355 1.83 1.95 -7.72
C PRO A 355 1.75 3.34 -7.08
N ILE A 356 2.86 3.73 -6.46
CA ILE A 356 3.06 5.06 -5.88
C ILE A 356 4.24 5.73 -6.57
N ILE A 357 4.02 6.90 -7.17
CA ILE A 357 5.09 7.79 -7.63
C ILE A 357 5.43 8.75 -6.50
N LEU A 358 6.64 8.68 -6.02
CA LEU A 358 7.17 9.56 -4.99
C LEU A 358 8.21 10.51 -5.59
N CYS A 359 7.92 11.79 -5.56
CA CYS A 359 8.86 12.84 -5.94
C CYS A 359 9.95 12.99 -4.88
N SER A 360 11.20 13.05 -5.29
CA SER A 360 12.35 13.32 -4.42
C SER A 360 13.23 14.44 -4.97
N GLN A 361 13.62 15.37 -4.12
CA GLN A 361 14.53 16.43 -4.49
C GLN A 361 15.98 15.97 -4.26
N LEU A 362 16.83 16.14 -5.28
CA LEU A 362 18.26 15.87 -5.17
C LEU A 362 18.99 17.06 -4.58
N ARG A 363 20.06 16.82 -3.81
CA ARG A 363 20.92 17.89 -3.30
C ARG A 363 21.64 18.61 -4.43
N ARG A 364 21.88 19.90 -4.23
CA ARG A 364 22.83 20.65 -5.06
C ARG A 364 24.23 20.24 -4.62
N ASP A 365 24.96 19.51 -5.46
CA ASP A 365 26.40 19.36 -5.24
C ASP A 365 27.07 20.74 -5.33
N SER A 366 27.81 21.09 -4.28
CA SER A 366 28.62 22.31 -4.24
C SER A 366 29.79 22.30 -5.26
N ASN A 367 30.02 21.18 -5.91
CA ASN A 367 31.05 20.98 -6.93
C ASN A 367 30.46 21.15 -8.34
N LYS A 368 30.57 22.32 -8.86
CA LYS A 368 30.61 22.92 -10.22
C LYS A 368 30.23 22.13 -11.50
N ASN A 369 29.66 20.95 -11.45
CA ASN A 369 29.20 20.22 -12.65
C ASN A 369 27.69 20.01 -12.66
N ASP A 370 26.92 21.10 -12.88
CA ASP A 370 25.46 21.02 -13.06
C ASP A 370 25.02 20.23 -14.31
N SER A 371 25.96 19.93 -15.22
CA SER A 371 25.73 19.20 -16.46
C SER A 371 25.78 17.65 -16.28
N LYS A 372 26.10 17.14 -15.09
CA LYS A 372 26.22 15.70 -14.89
C LYS A 372 24.87 15.05 -14.65
N ILE A 373 24.57 14.00 -15.40
CA ILE A 373 23.39 13.15 -15.20
C ILE A 373 23.39 12.61 -13.76
N PRO A 374 22.28 12.75 -12.99
CA PRO A 374 22.20 12.25 -11.64
C PRO A 374 22.37 10.72 -11.57
N GLN A 375 22.95 10.24 -10.47
CA GLN A 375 23.18 8.83 -10.17
C GLN A 375 22.49 8.44 -8.87
N LEU A 376 22.34 7.13 -8.60
CA LEU A 376 21.75 6.62 -7.36
C LEU A 376 22.47 7.14 -6.10
N SER A 377 23.79 7.38 -6.20
CA SER A 377 24.56 8.02 -5.13
C SER A 377 24.12 9.45 -4.77
N ASP A 378 23.41 10.14 -5.66
CA ASP A 378 22.92 11.51 -5.42
C ASP A 378 21.64 11.51 -4.54
N LEU A 379 21.07 10.32 -4.32
CA LEU A 379 20.07 10.01 -3.28
C LEU A 379 20.72 9.70 -1.91
N ARG A 380 22.00 10.07 -1.72
CA ARG A 380 22.95 9.56 -0.70
C ARG A 380 22.56 9.77 0.76
N ASP A 381 21.73 10.73 1.12
CA ASP A 381 21.22 10.85 2.49
C ASP A 381 20.07 9.86 2.78
N SER A 382 19.78 9.00 1.85
CA SER A 382 18.65 8.08 1.85
C SER A 382 18.97 6.80 1.07
N GLY A 383 20.05 6.09 1.45
CA GLY A 383 20.28 4.71 0.97
C GLY A 383 19.03 3.83 1.14
N ALA A 384 18.16 4.18 2.07
CA ALA A 384 16.86 3.56 2.24
C ALA A 384 15.91 3.82 1.05
N ILE A 385 15.90 5.02 0.45
CA ILE A 385 15.09 5.30 -0.74
C ILE A 385 15.49 4.34 -1.86
N GLU A 386 16.80 4.21 -2.08
CA GLU A 386 17.31 3.29 -3.10
C GLU A 386 16.91 1.83 -2.80
N GLN A 387 16.98 1.39 -1.54
CA GLN A 387 16.65 0.02 -1.16
C GLN A 387 15.15 -0.30 -1.31
N ASP A 388 14.28 0.60 -0.88
CA ASP A 388 12.84 0.41 -0.86
C ASP A 388 12.18 0.60 -2.23
N ALA A 389 12.77 1.46 -3.09
CA ALA A 389 12.25 1.73 -4.43
C ALA A 389 12.35 0.51 -5.35
N ASP A 390 11.33 0.26 -6.14
CA ASP A 390 11.35 -0.72 -7.22
C ASP A 390 11.90 -0.11 -8.50
N VAL A 391 11.56 1.15 -8.75
CA VAL A 391 12.02 1.93 -9.90
C VAL A 391 12.53 3.29 -9.42
N VAL A 392 13.65 3.73 -9.99
CA VAL A 392 14.19 5.09 -9.79
C VAL A 392 14.40 5.74 -11.14
N ILE A 393 13.77 6.88 -11.35
CA ILE A 393 13.85 7.69 -12.55
C ILE A 393 14.45 9.06 -12.19
N PHE A 394 15.52 9.47 -12.85
CA PHE A 394 16.08 10.80 -12.73
C PHE A 394 15.70 11.65 -13.93
N LEU A 395 15.22 12.87 -13.65
CA LEU A 395 15.03 13.87 -14.68
C LEU A 395 16.26 14.77 -14.77
N HIS A 396 16.77 14.93 -15.98
CA HIS A 396 17.92 15.78 -16.29
C HIS A 396 17.65 16.63 -17.53
N ARG A 397 18.19 17.86 -17.52
CA ARG A 397 18.12 18.80 -18.65
C ARG A 397 19.50 19.42 -18.82
N ASP A 398 20.05 19.31 -20.01
CA ASP A 398 21.39 19.82 -20.37
C ASP A 398 21.43 21.37 -20.53
N ASP A 399 20.25 21.97 -20.74
CA ASP A 399 20.08 23.42 -20.95
C ASP A 399 19.88 24.24 -19.65
N TYR A 400 19.73 23.52 -18.52
CA TYR A 400 19.47 24.18 -17.24
C TYR A 400 20.68 24.90 -16.69
N GLY A 401 20.55 26.24 -16.46
CA GLY A 401 21.62 27.08 -15.94
C GLY A 401 22.38 27.85 -17.03
N LYS A 402 22.14 27.60 -18.32
CA LYS A 402 22.66 28.40 -19.42
C LYS A 402 21.68 29.54 -19.68
N TYR A 403 21.81 30.62 -18.92
CA TYR A 403 20.90 31.78 -18.98
C TYR A 403 21.35 32.87 -19.96
N ASP A 404 22.36 32.66 -20.77
CA ASP A 404 22.74 33.62 -21.78
C ASP A 404 21.73 33.60 -22.94
N GLU A 405 20.96 34.66 -23.07
CA GLU A 405 19.90 34.85 -24.06
C GLU A 405 20.38 34.73 -25.51
N GLU A 406 21.68 34.80 -25.74
CA GLU A 406 22.29 34.74 -27.07
C GLU A 406 22.53 33.31 -27.61
N GLU A 407 22.43 32.26 -26.77
CA GLU A 407 22.59 30.87 -27.19
C GLU A 407 21.25 30.06 -27.23
N LYS A 408 20.10 30.73 -27.26
CA LYS A 408 18.84 30.06 -27.59
C LYS A 408 18.89 29.62 -29.07
N GLY A 409 19.48 28.45 -29.32
CA GLY A 409 19.27 27.78 -30.58
C GLY A 409 17.76 27.61 -30.80
N ASP A 410 17.29 27.69 -32.05
CA ASP A 410 15.88 27.53 -32.46
C ASP A 410 15.25 26.16 -32.06
N GLY A 411 15.90 25.40 -31.16
CA GLY A 411 15.49 24.06 -30.76
C GLY A 411 14.67 24.02 -29.48
N ILE A 412 13.67 23.10 -29.45
CA ILE A 412 12.89 22.77 -28.25
C ILE A 412 13.84 22.15 -27.23
N PRO A 413 13.91 22.65 -25.96
CA PRO A 413 14.77 22.10 -24.93
C PRO A 413 14.53 20.60 -24.70
N MET A 414 15.62 19.85 -24.63
CA MET A 414 15.57 18.41 -24.42
C MET A 414 15.71 18.07 -22.93
N ALA A 415 14.93 17.11 -22.50
CA ALA A 415 15.03 16.53 -21.17
C ALA A 415 15.22 15.01 -21.30
N LYS A 416 15.89 14.41 -20.32
CA LYS A 416 16.11 12.97 -20.24
C LYS A 416 15.47 12.41 -18.97
N ALA A 417 14.68 11.36 -19.12
CA ALA A 417 14.25 10.53 -18.02
C ALA A 417 15.17 9.30 -17.96
N VAL A 418 16.06 9.27 -16.99
CA VAL A 418 17.05 8.19 -16.81
C VAL A 418 16.52 7.19 -15.79
N VAL A 419 16.21 5.99 -16.24
CA VAL A 419 15.83 4.86 -15.40
C VAL A 419 17.10 4.26 -14.80
N ALA A 420 17.46 4.71 -13.60
CA ALA A 420 18.69 4.30 -12.92
C ALA A 420 18.55 2.99 -12.14
N LYS A 421 17.35 2.64 -11.74
CA LYS A 421 17.01 1.35 -11.11
C LYS A 421 15.66 0.87 -11.64
N ASN A 422 15.59 -0.42 -11.94
CA ASN A 422 14.34 -1.10 -12.31
C ASN A 422 14.43 -2.57 -11.85
N ARG A 423 13.60 -2.94 -10.86
CA ARG A 423 13.54 -4.32 -10.37
C ARG A 423 12.86 -5.29 -11.34
N HIS A 424 12.07 -4.76 -12.26
CA HIS A 424 11.23 -5.56 -13.16
C HIS A 424 11.77 -5.63 -14.58
N GLY A 425 12.89 -4.93 -14.88
CA GLY A 425 13.40 -4.87 -16.24
C GLY A 425 14.75 -4.16 -16.37
N ALA A 426 15.02 -3.70 -17.57
CA ALA A 426 16.26 -3.02 -17.91
C ALA A 426 16.30 -1.58 -17.37
N THR A 427 17.50 -1.06 -17.19
CA THR A 427 17.77 0.36 -17.00
C THR A 427 18.04 1.01 -18.36
N GLY A 428 17.85 2.32 -18.45
CA GLY A 428 18.05 3.04 -19.72
C GLY A 428 17.67 4.52 -19.59
N HIS A 429 17.43 5.16 -20.69
CA HIS A 429 16.94 6.55 -20.70
C HIS A 429 15.96 6.76 -21.85
N VAL A 430 15.07 7.71 -21.65
CA VAL A 430 14.11 8.20 -22.64
C VAL A 430 14.30 9.70 -22.81
N ASP A 431 14.32 10.14 -24.06
CA ASP A 431 14.45 11.54 -24.39
C ASP A 431 13.05 12.17 -24.51
N PHE A 432 12.92 13.38 -23.99
CA PHE A 432 11.70 14.18 -23.99
C PHE A 432 11.97 15.57 -24.53
N SER A 433 11.03 16.09 -25.31
CA SER A 433 10.93 17.51 -25.59
C SER A 433 10.25 18.18 -24.39
N TRP A 434 10.86 19.25 -23.86
CA TRP A 434 10.33 20.02 -22.73
C TRP A 434 9.76 21.37 -23.18
N TYR A 435 8.46 21.54 -23.05
CA TYR A 435 7.76 22.79 -23.32
C TYR A 435 7.56 23.53 -21.99
N GLY A 436 8.59 24.27 -21.55
CA GLY A 436 8.60 24.92 -20.24
C GLY A 436 7.49 25.94 -20.03
N ALA A 437 7.11 26.68 -21.08
CA ALA A 437 6.00 27.64 -21.05
C ALA A 437 4.64 26.98 -20.71
N ASN A 438 4.48 25.70 -21.04
CA ASN A 438 3.23 24.94 -20.88
C ASN A 438 3.34 23.81 -19.86
N PHE A 439 4.47 23.65 -19.19
CA PHE A 439 4.74 22.52 -18.26
C PHE A 439 4.51 21.15 -18.88
N LYS A 440 4.79 20.97 -20.18
CA LYS A 440 4.52 19.76 -20.94
C LYS A 440 5.79 19.01 -21.30
N PHE A 441 5.81 17.71 -21.01
CA PHE A 441 6.76 16.75 -21.54
C PHE A 441 6.13 15.99 -22.70
N VAL A 442 6.88 15.79 -23.78
CA VAL A 442 6.48 14.98 -24.93
C VAL A 442 7.63 14.03 -25.24
N ALA A 443 7.38 12.73 -25.24
CA ALA A 443 8.40 11.74 -25.57
C ALA A 443 8.85 11.90 -27.03
N VAL A 444 10.14 11.73 -27.26
CA VAL A 444 10.71 11.80 -28.62
C VAL A 444 10.76 10.37 -29.16
N GLU A 445 9.99 10.09 -30.19
CA GLU A 445 9.99 8.79 -30.85
C GLU A 445 11.38 8.47 -31.41
N ARG A 446 11.98 7.36 -30.96
CA ARG A 446 13.18 6.80 -31.61
C ARG A 446 12.73 6.14 -32.90
N ARG A 447 13.00 6.74 -34.05
CA ARG A 447 12.91 6.02 -35.33
C ARG A 447 13.97 4.92 -35.32
N TYR A 448 13.54 3.68 -35.15
CA TYR A 448 14.35 2.51 -35.46
C TYR A 448 14.54 2.48 -36.97
N GLY A 449 15.69 2.94 -37.46
CA GLY A 449 16.03 2.92 -38.87
C GLY A 449 17.21 3.80 -39.19
N GLU A 450 18.40 3.34 -38.84
CA GLU A 450 19.62 3.34 -39.68
C GLU A 450 20.74 2.73 -38.88
#